data_f6535a266934c2ef0c6bc36a3588e00a
#
_entry.id   f6535a266934c2ef0c6bc36a3588e00a
#
_cell.length_a   1.000
_cell.length_b   1.000
_cell.length_c   1.000
_cell.angle_alpha   90.00
_cell.angle_beta   90.00
_cell.angle_gamma   90.00
#
_symmetry.space_group_name_H-M   'P 1'
#
loop_
_entity.id
_entity.type
_entity.pdbx_description
1 polymer ?
#
loop_
_entity_poly.entity_id
_entity_poly.type
_entity_poly.pdbx_seq_one_letter_code
_entity_poly.pdbx_strand_id
1 'polypeptide(L)'
;MKNAYNTSAYGSFASVYDIFMDNIPYEEWCSYLETLLKKYGVEDGLVLDMGCGTGNITEALRRRGYDMIGIDNSEEMLAVAMEKGMASETGSETLPQALYLCQDMRSFELYGTVRAAVSICDSMNYILEPEELLEVFRLVNNYLDPEGIFIFDLNTLYKYENILGEQTIGETREDHCFIWDNYYDKESQINEYVLNLFIQGG
;
A
#
# COMPACT_ATOMS: atom_id res chain seq x y z
N MET A 1 -19.18 12.19 12.49
CA MET A 1 -19.82 12.07 11.15
C MET A 1 -19.13 10.92 10.45
N LYS A 2 -19.85 9.91 9.97
CA LYS A 2 -19.24 8.78 9.26
C LYS A 2 -18.69 9.31 7.95
N ASN A 3 -17.35 9.26 7.76
CA ASN A 3 -16.75 9.51 6.46
C ASN A 3 -17.20 8.38 5.53
N ALA A 4 -18.20 8.68 4.71
CA ALA A 4 -18.54 7.84 3.58
C ALA A 4 -17.44 8.07 2.54
N TYR A 5 -16.40 7.24 2.55
CA TYR A 5 -15.47 7.15 1.42
C TYR A 5 -16.33 6.83 0.19
N ASN A 6 -16.26 7.71 -0.78
CA ASN A 6 -17.04 7.57 -2.00
C ASN A 6 -16.39 6.46 -2.84
N THR A 7 -16.87 5.22 -2.71
CA THR A 7 -16.35 4.03 -3.40
C THR A 7 -16.24 4.22 -4.92
N SER A 8 -17.09 5.06 -5.54
CA SER A 8 -17.00 5.35 -6.97
C SER A 8 -15.75 6.17 -7.37
N ALA A 9 -15.16 6.93 -6.43
CA ALA A 9 -13.96 7.72 -6.71
C ALA A 9 -12.70 6.84 -6.75
N TYR A 10 -12.66 5.77 -5.97
CA TYR A 10 -11.53 4.83 -5.97
C TYR A 10 -11.49 3.94 -7.24
N GLY A 11 -12.64 3.61 -7.84
CA GLY A 11 -12.69 2.82 -9.07
C GLY A 11 -11.96 3.49 -10.24
N SER A 12 -12.19 4.78 -10.45
CA SER A 12 -11.47 5.55 -11.48
C SER A 12 -10.03 5.85 -11.08
N PHE A 13 -9.73 5.99 -9.77
CA PHE A 13 -8.38 6.21 -9.28
C PHE A 13 -7.51 4.96 -9.43
N ALA A 14 -8.00 3.78 -9.07
CA ALA A 14 -7.25 2.53 -9.20
C ALA A 14 -6.75 2.30 -10.63
N SER A 15 -7.57 2.62 -11.64
CA SER A 15 -7.21 2.43 -13.05
C SER A 15 -6.07 3.34 -13.54
N VAL A 16 -5.84 4.47 -12.90
CA VAL A 16 -4.79 5.45 -13.28
C VAL A 16 -3.68 5.57 -12.23
N TYR A 17 -3.84 4.91 -11.09
CA TYR A 17 -2.89 4.99 -9.98
C TYR A 17 -1.45 4.72 -10.40
N ASP A 18 -1.22 3.62 -11.10
CA ASP A 18 0.11 3.23 -11.53
C ASP A 18 0.72 4.20 -12.57
N ILE A 19 -0.12 4.88 -13.34
CA ILE A 19 0.33 5.90 -14.31
C ILE A 19 0.93 7.10 -13.57
N PHE A 20 0.31 7.54 -12.48
CA PHE A 20 0.78 8.66 -11.68
C PHE A 20 1.86 8.28 -10.67
N MET A 21 2.02 6.98 -10.37
CA MET A 21 3.02 6.45 -9.46
C MET A 21 4.24 5.87 -10.19
N ASP A 22 4.41 6.13 -11.49
CA ASP A 22 5.51 5.61 -12.32
C ASP A 22 6.89 6.15 -11.92
N ASN A 23 6.93 7.29 -11.20
CA ASN A 23 8.13 7.90 -10.65
C ASN A 23 8.54 7.30 -9.29
N ILE A 24 7.75 6.41 -8.70
CA ILE A 24 8.07 5.76 -7.44
C ILE A 24 9.07 4.62 -7.69
N PRO A 25 10.22 4.60 -7.01
CA PRO A 25 11.27 3.61 -7.23
C PRO A 25 10.95 2.29 -6.51
N TYR A 26 9.83 1.63 -6.85
CA TYR A 26 9.36 0.39 -6.21
C TYR A 26 10.42 -0.72 -6.19
N GLU A 27 11.21 -0.88 -7.26
CA GLU A 27 12.25 -1.91 -7.32
C GLU A 27 13.39 -1.63 -6.33
N GLU A 28 13.76 -0.36 -6.13
CA GLU A 28 14.77 0.02 -5.13
C GLU A 28 14.24 -0.20 -3.70
N TRP A 29 12.97 0.16 -3.46
CA TRP A 29 12.32 -0.09 -2.17
C TRP A 29 12.21 -1.58 -1.86
N CYS A 30 11.81 -2.40 -2.84
CA CYS A 30 11.76 -3.85 -2.68
C CYS A 30 13.14 -4.47 -2.45
N SER A 31 14.19 -3.95 -3.09
CA SER A 31 15.57 -4.40 -2.83
C SER A 31 16.02 -4.05 -1.41
N TYR A 32 15.61 -2.90 -0.89
CA TYR A 32 15.86 -2.52 0.49
C TYR A 32 15.05 -3.38 1.48
N LEU A 33 13.75 -3.59 1.20
CA LEU A 33 12.91 -4.49 2.00
C LEU A 33 13.49 -5.90 2.07
N GLU A 34 13.90 -6.47 0.93
CA GLU A 34 14.54 -7.78 0.88
C GLU A 34 15.82 -7.82 1.74
N THR A 35 16.62 -6.75 1.70
CA THR A 35 17.81 -6.63 2.56
C THR A 35 17.43 -6.64 4.04
N LEU A 36 16.36 -5.96 4.44
CA LEU A 36 15.86 -5.96 5.81
C LEU A 36 15.30 -7.34 6.19
N LEU A 37 14.47 -7.93 5.34
CA LEU A 37 13.90 -9.27 5.56
C LEU A 37 15.01 -10.29 5.82
N LYS A 38 16.01 -10.39 4.94
CA LYS A 38 17.16 -11.29 5.08
C LYS A 38 18.00 -11.00 6.32
N LYS A 39 18.21 -9.72 6.64
CA LYS A 39 18.96 -9.31 7.84
C LYS A 39 18.33 -9.83 9.12
N TYR A 40 17.00 -9.94 9.15
CA TYR A 40 16.25 -10.45 10.30
C TYR A 40 15.81 -11.92 10.15
N GLY A 41 16.43 -12.68 9.25
CA GLY A 41 16.24 -14.11 9.11
C GLY A 41 15.01 -14.54 8.32
N VAL A 42 14.40 -13.63 7.56
CA VAL A 42 13.30 -13.94 6.64
C VAL A 42 13.85 -14.01 5.23
N GLU A 43 14.30 -15.20 4.83
CA GLU A 43 14.89 -15.45 3.50
C GLU A 43 13.84 -15.94 2.49
N ASP A 44 12.76 -16.53 2.98
CA ASP A 44 11.63 -17.08 2.23
C ASP A 44 10.38 -17.13 3.11
N GLY A 45 9.29 -17.72 2.60
CA GLY A 45 8.05 -17.98 3.32
C GLY A 45 7.00 -16.90 3.12
N LEU A 46 5.96 -16.98 3.92
CA LEU A 46 4.75 -16.17 3.77
C LEU A 46 4.97 -14.75 4.33
N VAL A 47 4.72 -13.74 3.50
CA VAL A 47 4.82 -12.32 3.84
C VAL A 47 3.47 -11.64 3.59
N LEU A 48 3.00 -10.87 4.57
CA LEU A 48 1.79 -10.05 4.48
C LEU A 48 2.16 -8.63 4.02
N ASP A 49 1.52 -8.14 2.98
CA ASP A 49 1.59 -6.74 2.51
C ASP A 49 0.27 -6.04 2.88
N MET A 50 0.34 -5.07 3.80
CA MET A 50 -0.81 -4.38 4.39
C MET A 50 -1.01 -3.01 3.74
N GLY A 51 -2.20 -2.77 3.19
CA GLY A 51 -2.46 -1.62 2.33
C GLY A 51 -1.74 -1.78 0.99
N CYS A 52 -1.85 -2.97 0.40
CA CYS A 52 -1.07 -3.35 -0.79
C CYS A 52 -1.46 -2.58 -2.07
N GLY A 53 -2.60 -1.90 -2.06
CA GLY A 53 -3.09 -1.12 -3.20
C GLY A 53 -3.16 -1.95 -4.48
N THR A 54 -2.54 -1.47 -5.54
CA THR A 54 -2.45 -2.16 -6.84
C THR A 54 -1.38 -3.26 -6.89
N GLY A 55 -0.81 -3.66 -5.74
CA GLY A 55 0.06 -4.82 -5.60
C GLY A 55 1.51 -4.64 -6.09
N ASN A 56 2.00 -3.41 -6.23
CA ASN A 56 3.35 -3.16 -6.74
C ASN A 56 4.45 -3.79 -5.86
N ILE A 57 4.36 -3.61 -4.54
CA ILE A 57 5.29 -4.22 -3.57
C ILE A 57 5.05 -5.73 -3.48
N THR A 58 3.79 -6.15 -3.38
CA THR A 58 3.40 -7.57 -3.33
C THR A 58 4.00 -8.35 -4.50
N GLU A 59 3.80 -7.90 -5.72
CA GLU A 59 4.29 -8.57 -6.93
C GLU A 59 5.83 -8.52 -7.04
N ALA A 60 6.46 -7.43 -6.61
CA ALA A 60 7.90 -7.32 -6.62
C ALA A 60 8.57 -8.25 -5.61
N LEU A 61 8.01 -8.44 -4.41
CA LEU A 61 8.49 -9.42 -3.41
C LEU A 61 8.19 -10.86 -3.86
N ARG A 62 7.02 -11.11 -4.46
CA ARG A 62 6.70 -12.43 -5.04
C ARG A 62 7.72 -12.86 -6.08
N ARG A 63 8.12 -11.98 -7.00
CA ARG A 63 9.18 -12.27 -7.98
C ARG A 63 10.55 -12.54 -7.36
N ARG A 64 10.76 -12.12 -6.11
CA ARG A 64 11.97 -12.41 -5.32
C ARG A 64 11.89 -13.71 -4.53
N GLY A 65 10.77 -14.46 -4.65
CA GLY A 65 10.62 -15.80 -4.09
C GLY A 65 9.86 -15.87 -2.76
N TYR A 66 9.24 -14.77 -2.32
CA TYR A 66 8.36 -14.79 -1.15
C TYR A 66 6.95 -15.25 -1.53
N ASP A 67 6.30 -16.01 -0.66
CA ASP A 67 4.86 -16.25 -0.74
C ASP A 67 4.13 -15.01 -0.23
N MET A 68 3.17 -14.48 -0.99
CA MET A 68 2.60 -13.18 -0.67
C MET A 68 1.11 -13.24 -0.38
N ILE A 69 0.71 -12.55 0.69
CA ILE A 69 -0.68 -12.15 0.93
C ILE A 69 -0.72 -10.62 0.87
N GLY A 70 -1.54 -10.04 -0.01
CA GLY A 70 -1.85 -8.62 -0.02
C GLY A 70 -3.23 -8.36 0.59
N ILE A 71 -3.33 -7.42 1.52
CA ILE A 71 -4.62 -6.92 2.01
C ILE A 71 -4.78 -5.44 1.69
N ASP A 72 -5.97 -5.06 1.25
CA ASP A 72 -6.38 -3.67 1.05
C ASP A 72 -7.88 -3.56 1.28
N ASN A 73 -8.38 -2.38 1.65
CA ASN A 73 -9.80 -2.15 1.84
C ASN A 73 -10.54 -1.72 0.56
N SER A 74 -9.81 -1.50 -0.55
CA SER A 74 -10.36 -1.17 -1.86
C SER A 74 -10.41 -2.38 -2.78
N GLU A 75 -11.61 -2.85 -3.09
CA GLU A 75 -11.83 -3.92 -4.07
C GLU A 75 -11.29 -3.55 -5.46
N GLU A 76 -11.37 -2.26 -5.83
CA GLU A 76 -10.92 -1.76 -7.12
C GLU A 76 -9.38 -1.82 -7.23
N MET A 77 -8.66 -1.46 -6.17
CA MET A 77 -7.20 -1.59 -6.12
C MET A 77 -6.78 -3.05 -6.24
N LEU A 78 -7.45 -3.94 -5.50
CA LEU A 78 -7.18 -5.38 -5.55
C LEU A 78 -7.49 -5.99 -6.91
N ALA A 79 -8.52 -5.52 -7.62
CA ALA A 79 -8.81 -5.97 -8.98
C ALA A 79 -7.64 -5.69 -9.93
N VAL A 80 -7.04 -4.48 -9.85
CA VAL A 80 -5.83 -4.13 -10.61
C VAL A 80 -4.64 -4.99 -10.20
N ALA A 81 -4.47 -5.25 -8.89
CA ALA A 81 -3.39 -6.11 -8.39
C ALA A 81 -3.49 -7.54 -8.93
N MET A 82 -4.69 -8.13 -8.91
CA MET A 82 -4.95 -9.47 -9.45
C MET A 82 -4.69 -9.53 -10.95
N GLU A 83 -5.12 -8.52 -11.73
CA GLU A 83 -4.88 -8.46 -13.17
C GLU A 83 -3.38 -8.40 -13.48
N LYS A 84 -2.61 -7.60 -12.75
CA LYS A 84 -1.14 -7.55 -12.89
C LYS A 84 -0.46 -8.88 -12.55
N GLY A 85 -0.91 -9.56 -11.50
CA GLY A 85 -0.42 -10.88 -11.12
C GLY A 85 -0.60 -11.90 -12.25
N MET A 86 -1.79 -11.93 -12.87
CA MET A 86 -2.09 -12.80 -14.01
C MET A 86 -1.26 -12.47 -15.25
N ALA A 87 -1.06 -11.18 -15.55
CA ALA A 87 -0.31 -10.74 -16.73
C ALA A 87 1.20 -11.05 -16.62
N SER A 88 1.73 -11.17 -15.41
CA SER A 88 3.15 -11.43 -15.17
C SER A 88 3.57 -12.90 -15.41
N GLU A 89 2.64 -13.81 -15.69
CA GLU A 89 2.88 -15.26 -15.86
C GLU A 89 3.37 -15.68 -17.25
N THR A 90 4.01 -14.82 -18.01
CA THR A 90 4.46 -15.14 -19.38
C THR A 90 5.77 -15.94 -19.48
N GLY A 91 6.26 -16.52 -18.37
CA GLY A 91 7.53 -17.29 -18.30
C GLY A 91 7.34 -18.78 -18.01
N SER A 92 8.40 -19.58 -18.21
CA SER A 92 8.40 -21.04 -18.01
C SER A 92 8.43 -21.48 -16.53
N GLU A 93 8.59 -20.58 -15.57
CA GLU A 93 8.52 -20.83 -14.14
C GLU A 93 7.24 -20.16 -13.59
N THR A 94 6.27 -21.00 -13.22
CA THR A 94 5.06 -20.53 -12.53
C THR A 94 5.38 -20.36 -11.05
N LEU A 95 5.64 -19.13 -10.62
CA LEU A 95 5.67 -18.80 -9.19
C LEU A 95 4.24 -18.87 -8.62
N PRO A 96 4.06 -19.27 -7.35
CA PRO A 96 2.76 -19.17 -6.68
C PRO A 96 2.20 -17.77 -6.84
N GLN A 97 0.90 -17.67 -7.12
CA GLN A 97 0.24 -16.37 -7.18
C GLN A 97 0.09 -15.77 -5.79
N ALA A 98 0.16 -14.45 -5.69
CA ALA A 98 -0.17 -13.75 -4.45
C ALA A 98 -1.67 -13.92 -4.15
N LEU A 99 -2.00 -14.10 -2.88
CA LEU A 99 -3.37 -14.10 -2.39
C LEU A 99 -3.78 -12.68 -2.03
N TYR A 100 -4.78 -12.13 -2.70
CA TYR A 100 -5.33 -10.82 -2.39
C TYR A 100 -6.65 -10.92 -1.63
N LEU A 101 -6.78 -10.20 -0.52
CA LEU A 101 -7.95 -10.20 0.35
C LEU A 101 -8.44 -8.77 0.59
N CYS A 102 -9.72 -8.53 0.34
CA CYS A 102 -10.34 -7.26 0.68
C CYS A 102 -10.61 -7.19 2.19
N GLN A 103 -9.67 -6.58 2.91
CA GLN A 103 -9.71 -6.47 4.37
C GLN A 103 -9.11 -5.14 4.85
N ASP A 104 -9.69 -4.60 5.91
CA ASP A 104 -9.15 -3.44 6.62
C ASP A 104 -8.02 -3.88 7.56
N MET A 105 -6.87 -3.18 7.51
CA MET A 105 -5.72 -3.49 8.37
C MET A 105 -6.02 -3.38 9.87
N ARG A 106 -7.12 -2.72 10.25
CA ARG A 106 -7.59 -2.59 11.64
C ARG A 106 -8.40 -3.78 12.14
N SER A 107 -8.75 -4.72 11.23
CA SER A 107 -9.65 -5.84 11.56
C SER A 107 -9.43 -7.08 10.70
N PHE A 108 -8.24 -7.23 10.10
CA PHE A 108 -7.95 -8.36 9.23
C PHE A 108 -7.85 -9.69 9.99
N GLU A 109 -8.15 -10.77 9.28
CA GLU A 109 -8.03 -12.14 9.77
C GLU A 109 -7.24 -13.00 8.77
N LEU A 110 -6.34 -13.83 9.26
CA LEU A 110 -5.58 -14.80 8.49
C LEU A 110 -5.82 -16.21 9.05
N TYR A 111 -5.72 -17.22 8.20
CA TYR A 111 -5.86 -18.63 8.61
C TYR A 111 -4.62 -19.18 9.34
N GLY A 112 -3.50 -18.48 9.29
CA GLY A 112 -2.25 -18.89 9.89
C GLY A 112 -1.35 -17.71 10.15
N THR A 113 -0.09 -17.97 10.48
CA THR A 113 0.91 -16.95 10.75
C THR A 113 1.77 -16.67 9.52
N VAL A 114 2.46 -15.53 9.54
CA VAL A 114 3.36 -15.04 8.50
C VAL A 114 4.76 -14.80 9.06
N ARG A 115 5.79 -14.98 8.24
CA ARG A 115 7.19 -14.72 8.62
C ARG A 115 7.47 -13.23 8.78
N ALA A 116 6.80 -12.41 7.99
CA ALA A 116 6.90 -10.96 8.09
C ALA A 116 5.60 -10.29 7.66
N ALA A 117 5.40 -9.08 8.15
CA ALA A 117 4.43 -8.13 7.63
C ALA A 117 5.16 -6.89 7.11
N VAL A 118 4.70 -6.33 6.01
CA VAL A 118 5.17 -5.05 5.46
C VAL A 118 4.00 -4.12 5.24
N SER A 119 4.20 -2.80 5.39
CA SER A 119 3.21 -1.78 5.07
C SER A 119 3.94 -0.54 4.58
N ILE A 120 3.98 -0.35 3.28
CA ILE A 120 4.83 0.64 2.61
C ILE A 120 3.95 1.63 1.84
N CYS A 121 4.53 2.75 1.43
CA CYS A 121 3.84 3.86 0.78
C CYS A 121 2.85 4.57 1.69
N ASP A 122 3.30 4.88 2.90
CA ASP A 122 2.56 5.65 3.91
C ASP A 122 1.16 5.12 4.29
N SER A 123 0.88 3.84 4.00
CA SER A 123 -0.41 3.22 4.32
C SER A 123 -0.76 3.33 5.81
N MET A 124 0.24 3.23 6.70
CA MET A 124 0.03 3.40 8.15
C MET A 124 -0.40 4.81 8.55
N ASN A 125 -0.12 5.84 7.75
CA ASN A 125 -0.54 7.22 8.04
C ASN A 125 -2.05 7.45 7.85
N TYR A 126 -2.79 6.50 7.27
CA TYR A 126 -4.24 6.55 7.18
C TYR A 126 -4.95 6.13 8.48
N ILE A 127 -4.20 5.60 9.44
CA ILE A 127 -4.72 5.26 10.78
C ILE A 127 -4.57 6.48 11.68
N LEU A 128 -5.64 7.21 11.87
CA LEU A 128 -5.62 8.50 12.56
C LEU A 128 -5.76 8.40 14.08
N GLU A 129 -6.41 7.34 14.57
CA GLU A 129 -6.68 7.18 15.98
C GLU A 129 -5.66 6.25 16.65
N PRO A 130 -5.04 6.67 17.78
CA PRO A 130 -4.04 5.87 18.49
C PRO A 130 -4.54 4.46 18.89
N GLU A 131 -5.82 4.35 19.25
CA GLU A 131 -6.45 3.09 19.61
C GLU A 131 -6.54 2.14 18.41
N GLU A 132 -6.86 2.65 17.23
CA GLU A 132 -6.88 1.88 15.99
C GLU A 132 -5.46 1.44 15.59
N LEU A 133 -4.47 2.32 15.72
CA LEU A 133 -3.07 1.98 15.46
C LEU A 133 -2.57 0.88 16.41
N LEU A 134 -2.95 0.95 17.70
CA LEU A 134 -2.64 -0.10 18.66
C LEU A 134 -3.26 -1.44 18.27
N GLU A 135 -4.48 -1.43 17.73
CA GLU A 135 -5.15 -2.65 17.26
C GLU A 135 -4.44 -3.24 16.04
N VAL A 136 -3.99 -2.42 15.10
CA VAL A 136 -3.15 -2.89 13.98
C VAL A 136 -1.90 -3.62 14.50
N PHE A 137 -1.17 -3.03 15.45
CA PHE A 137 0.01 -3.68 16.03
C PHE A 137 -0.32 -4.98 16.77
N ARG A 138 -1.48 -5.06 17.44
CA ARG A 138 -1.93 -6.30 18.10
C ARG A 138 -2.24 -7.39 17.09
N LEU A 139 -2.94 -7.06 16.02
CA LEU A 139 -3.26 -8.00 14.95
C LEU A 139 -2.01 -8.50 14.26
N VAL A 140 -1.10 -7.60 13.88
CA VAL A 140 0.19 -7.99 13.33
C VAL A 140 0.94 -8.92 14.27
N ASN A 141 1.06 -8.58 15.55
CA ASN A 141 1.72 -9.44 16.53
C ASN A 141 1.04 -10.80 16.69
N ASN A 142 -0.29 -10.87 16.57
CA ASN A 142 -1.04 -12.13 16.65
C ASN A 142 -0.77 -13.06 15.47
N TYR A 143 -0.52 -12.49 14.29
CA TYR A 143 -0.30 -13.27 13.07
C TYR A 143 1.18 -13.41 12.67
N LEU A 144 2.12 -12.78 13.36
CA LEU A 144 3.54 -13.02 13.13
C LEU A 144 3.97 -14.35 13.75
N ASP A 145 4.82 -15.08 13.02
CA ASP A 145 5.58 -16.21 13.59
C ASP A 145 6.43 -15.73 14.78
N PRO A 146 6.83 -16.63 15.69
CA PRO A 146 7.88 -16.32 16.66
C PRO A 146 9.13 -15.78 15.95
N GLU A 147 9.64 -14.65 16.42
CA GLU A 147 10.76 -13.92 15.78
C GLU A 147 10.44 -13.30 14.41
N GLY A 148 9.17 -13.31 13.98
CA GLY A 148 8.70 -12.59 12.81
C GLY A 148 8.85 -11.08 12.95
N ILE A 149 8.90 -10.37 11.83
CA ILE A 149 9.14 -8.92 11.83
C ILE A 149 8.02 -8.14 11.15
N PHE A 150 7.80 -6.92 11.60
CA PHE A 150 6.96 -5.94 10.95
C PHE A 150 7.80 -4.76 10.46
N ILE A 151 7.73 -4.47 9.16
CA ILE A 151 8.42 -3.35 8.52
C ILE A 151 7.37 -2.40 7.97
N PHE A 152 7.43 -1.14 8.35
CA PHE A 152 6.53 -0.12 7.83
C PHE A 152 7.23 1.22 7.68
N ASP A 153 6.70 2.09 6.82
CA ASP A 153 7.11 3.47 6.71
C ASP A 153 6.07 4.42 7.32
N LEU A 154 6.50 5.60 7.63
CA LEU A 154 5.66 6.69 8.10
C LEU A 154 6.15 8.02 7.53
N ASN A 155 5.22 8.83 7.09
CA ASN A 155 5.49 10.23 6.83
C ASN A 155 5.71 10.97 8.15
N THR A 156 6.76 11.75 8.19
CA THR A 156 7.10 12.52 9.39
C THR A 156 6.42 13.89 9.38
N LEU A 157 6.30 14.50 10.56
CA LEU A 157 5.85 15.88 10.72
C LEU A 157 6.63 16.84 9.80
N TYR A 158 7.95 16.63 9.65
CA TYR A 158 8.77 17.44 8.77
C TYR A 158 8.28 17.43 7.31
N LYS A 159 7.86 16.25 6.80
CA LYS A 159 7.30 16.12 5.44
C LYS A 159 6.04 16.96 5.29
N TYR A 160 5.13 16.89 6.26
CA TYR A 160 3.87 17.63 6.20
C TYR A 160 4.06 19.13 6.35
N GLU A 161 4.91 19.58 7.28
CA GLU A 161 5.11 21.02 7.52
C GLU A 161 6.00 21.72 6.49
N ASN A 162 7.03 21.04 5.97
CA ASN A 162 8.10 21.69 5.22
C ASN A 162 8.21 21.25 3.75
N ILE A 163 7.66 20.08 3.39
CA ILE A 163 7.73 19.54 2.03
C ILE A 163 6.37 19.67 1.35
N LEU A 164 5.31 19.12 1.94
CA LEU A 164 3.96 19.18 1.38
C LEU A 164 3.29 20.52 1.71
N GLY A 165 3.21 20.90 2.98
CA GLY A 165 2.61 22.15 3.42
C GLY A 165 1.20 22.38 2.85
N GLU A 166 0.88 23.63 2.57
CA GLU A 166 -0.33 24.03 1.85
C GLU A 166 0.01 24.21 0.35
N GLN A 167 0.05 23.11 -0.39
CA GLN A 167 0.42 23.12 -1.81
C GLN A 167 -0.67 22.52 -2.68
N THR A 168 -0.81 23.11 -3.86
CA THR A 168 -1.54 22.49 -4.97
C THR A 168 -0.53 21.92 -5.95
N ILE A 169 -0.56 20.62 -6.18
CA ILE A 169 0.27 19.91 -7.13
C ILE A 169 -0.61 19.46 -8.29
N GLY A 170 -0.22 19.82 -9.51
CA GLY A 170 -0.92 19.40 -10.73
C GLY A 170 0.03 18.67 -11.64
N GLU A 171 -0.43 17.57 -12.21
CA GLU A 171 0.30 16.81 -13.21
C GLU A 171 -0.61 16.41 -14.37
N THR A 172 -0.08 16.49 -15.57
CA THR A 172 -0.77 16.07 -16.79
C THR A 172 0.05 15.00 -17.50
N ARG A 173 -0.59 13.89 -17.82
CA ARG A 173 -0.05 12.76 -18.59
C ARG A 173 -1.00 12.47 -19.74
N GLU A 174 -0.55 12.57 -20.97
CA GLU A 174 -1.34 12.30 -22.20
C GLU A 174 -2.86 12.58 -22.05
N ASP A 175 -3.63 11.55 -21.68
CA ASP A 175 -5.10 11.58 -21.55
C ASP A 175 -5.59 11.71 -20.11
N HIS A 176 -4.68 11.94 -19.14
CA HIS A 176 -4.98 12.00 -17.72
C HIS A 176 -4.35 13.21 -17.07
N CYS A 177 -5.05 13.79 -16.12
CA CYS A 177 -4.52 14.88 -15.31
C CYS A 177 -5.03 14.76 -13.89
N PHE A 178 -4.23 15.17 -12.91
CA PHE A 178 -4.72 15.34 -11.56
C PHE A 178 -4.39 16.74 -11.01
N ILE A 179 -5.19 17.14 -10.05
CA ILE A 179 -4.92 18.26 -9.16
C ILE A 179 -5.03 17.73 -7.73
N TRP A 180 -3.96 17.84 -6.99
CA TRP A 180 -3.85 17.46 -5.59
C TRP A 180 -3.68 18.72 -4.74
N ASP A 181 -4.71 19.07 -3.98
CA ASP A 181 -4.67 20.14 -3.00
C ASP A 181 -4.36 19.53 -1.64
N ASN A 182 -3.25 19.95 -1.03
CA ASN A 182 -2.80 19.46 0.27
C ASN A 182 -2.93 20.53 1.33
N TYR A 183 -3.44 20.14 2.49
CA TYR A 183 -3.58 21.01 3.66
C TYR A 183 -3.17 20.27 4.92
N TYR A 184 -2.25 20.87 5.69
CA TYR A 184 -1.81 20.33 6.97
C TYR A 184 -2.32 21.18 8.13
N ASP A 185 -3.23 20.63 8.95
CA ASP A 185 -3.68 21.25 10.18
C ASP A 185 -2.70 20.96 11.33
N LYS A 186 -2.01 22.02 11.79
CA LYS A 186 -1.02 21.92 12.85
C LYS A 186 -1.60 21.66 14.23
N GLU A 187 -2.87 22.03 14.48
CA GLU A 187 -3.52 21.86 15.76
C GLU A 187 -3.95 20.40 15.97
N SER A 188 -4.60 19.81 14.98
CA SER A 188 -4.98 18.41 15.01
C SER A 188 -3.87 17.45 14.59
N GLN A 189 -2.80 17.95 13.98
CA GLN A 189 -1.73 17.17 13.34
C GLN A 189 -2.22 16.24 12.23
N ILE A 190 -3.29 16.63 11.55
CA ILE A 190 -3.88 15.88 10.44
C ILE A 190 -3.50 16.55 9.13
N ASN A 191 -3.06 15.73 8.16
CA ASN A 191 -2.89 16.17 6.78
C ASN A 191 -4.10 15.72 5.98
N GLU A 192 -4.79 16.69 5.39
CA GLU A 192 -5.90 16.46 4.46
C GLU A 192 -5.44 16.72 3.04
N TYR A 193 -5.95 15.96 2.09
CA TYR A 193 -5.78 16.28 0.69
C TYR A 193 -7.04 16.00 -0.10
N VAL A 194 -7.23 16.80 -1.14
CA VAL A 194 -8.31 16.62 -2.12
C VAL A 194 -7.66 16.30 -3.46
N LEU A 195 -7.96 15.13 -3.99
CA LEU A 195 -7.48 14.68 -5.28
C LEU A 195 -8.60 14.77 -6.31
N ASN A 196 -8.41 15.62 -7.32
CA ASN A 196 -9.29 15.74 -8.47
C ASN A 196 -8.62 15.06 -9.66
N LEU A 197 -9.28 14.07 -10.24
CA LEU A 197 -8.82 13.32 -11.40
C LEU A 197 -9.63 13.69 -12.63
N PHE A 198 -8.93 13.91 -13.73
CA PHE A 198 -9.53 14.15 -15.04
C PHE A 198 -9.04 13.06 -15.98
N ILE A 199 -9.95 12.19 -16.42
CA ILE A 199 -9.66 11.07 -17.30
C ILE A 199 -10.42 11.31 -18.59
N GLN A 200 -9.71 11.33 -19.73
CA GLN A 200 -10.36 11.45 -21.02
C GLN A 200 -11.11 10.15 -21.29
N GLY A 201 -12.45 10.22 -21.29
CA GLY A 201 -13.31 9.11 -21.63
C GLY A 201 -13.20 8.79 -23.13
N GLY A 202 -12.94 7.54 -23.48
CA GLY A 202 -13.06 7.04 -24.84
C GLY A 202 -14.53 6.86 -25.24
#